data_e0f4f4885da00ecf99b75b46854491b5
#
_entry.id   e0f4f4885da00ecf99b75b46854491b5
#
_cell.length_a   1.000
_cell.length_b   1.000
_cell.length_c   1.000
_cell.angle_alpha   90.00
_cell.angle_beta   90.00
_cell.angle_gamma   90.00
#
_symmetry.space_group_name_H-M   'P 1'
#
loop_
_entity.id
_entity.type
_entity.pdbx_description
1 polymer ?
#
loop_
_entity_poly.entity_id
_entity_poly.type
_entity_poly.pdbx_seq_one_letter_code
_entity_poly.pdbx_strand_id
1 'polypeptide(L)'
;IAMGAHPSFNATLLSEPMSEADWRRVQKAQGDPLVDRSSQGVYPPGSTFKMVTALAALEAGVVRRFEQINCPGFVRLGGQRFRCWNRGGHGPCNLHRALRESCDVYFYEVARRTGIERLAEMARRLGLGEAYDIGIEPMKSGLIPDPEWKRGRFGKGWFDGETLLAGIGQGYVLTTPLQLAVMTARLASGRQITPVLVRPAPDGAAVPKPLDVNLEHLAAVQRAMAAVVNEGGGTGKDARLADRRFTLHGKTGTSQVARISSSVSRSRLPWRLRDHALFVGYVADDKPRYAVAAIVEHGGSGGKVAAPLVRDIIEDIIALDPARTPVFDPTRGRQVAAGRP
;
A
#
# COMPACT_ATOMS: atom_id res chain seq x y z
N ILE A 1 -3.35 10.91 -11.56
CA ILE A 1 -4.67 11.51 -11.41
C ILE A 1 -4.66 12.50 -10.25
N ALA A 2 -4.33 12.07 -9.06
CA ALA A 2 -4.19 12.93 -7.91
C ALA A 2 -3.16 12.37 -6.94
N MET A 3 -2.40 13.27 -6.34
CA MET A 3 -1.59 13.04 -5.16
C MET A 3 -1.99 14.09 -4.13
N GLY A 4 -2.17 13.71 -2.89
CA GLY A 4 -2.57 14.65 -1.86
C GLY A 4 -2.12 14.22 -0.47
N ALA A 5 -1.82 15.19 0.38
CA ALA A 5 -1.47 15.01 1.77
C ALA A 5 -2.29 15.95 2.65
N HIS A 6 -2.63 15.49 3.86
CA HIS A 6 -3.26 16.31 4.88
C HIS A 6 -2.58 16.05 6.23
N PRO A 7 -2.34 17.07 7.07
CA PRO A 7 -2.63 18.48 6.80
C PRO A 7 -1.74 19.06 5.70
N SER A 8 -2.26 20.08 5.02
CA SER A 8 -1.54 20.88 4.02
C SER A 8 -1.57 22.35 4.43
N PHE A 9 -0.88 23.18 3.69
CA PHE A 9 -0.89 24.62 3.88
C PHE A 9 -1.46 25.33 2.64
N ASN A 10 -1.91 26.56 2.82
CA ASN A 10 -2.32 27.37 1.69
C ASN A 10 -1.09 27.87 0.92
N ALA A 11 -0.85 27.30 -0.26
CA ALA A 11 0.31 27.65 -1.09
C ALA A 11 0.33 29.12 -1.53
N THR A 12 -0.84 29.80 -1.59
CA THR A 12 -0.93 31.24 -1.90
C THR A 12 -0.17 32.09 -0.88
N LEU A 13 -0.06 31.61 0.37
CA LEU A 13 0.73 32.30 1.39
C LEU A 13 2.22 32.39 1.05
N LEU A 14 2.72 31.50 0.18
CA LEU A 14 4.12 31.48 -0.25
C LEU A 14 4.38 32.31 -1.52
N SER A 15 3.33 32.78 -2.21
CA SER A 15 3.46 33.60 -3.41
C SER A 15 3.56 35.10 -3.12
N GLU A 16 3.35 35.50 -1.87
CA GLU A 16 3.45 36.88 -1.40
C GLU A 16 4.52 37.00 -0.32
N PRO A 17 5.07 38.20 -0.09
CA PRO A 17 6.00 38.44 1.04
C PRO A 17 5.34 38.02 2.36
N MET A 18 5.87 36.97 2.97
CA MET A 18 5.34 36.41 4.21
C MET A 18 6.05 37.05 5.41
N SER A 19 5.27 37.40 6.44
CA SER A 19 5.85 37.84 7.71
C SER A 19 6.56 36.66 8.41
N GLU A 20 7.60 36.98 9.21
CA GLU A 20 8.29 35.95 10.00
C GLU A 20 7.32 35.21 10.96
N ALA A 21 6.32 35.94 11.46
CA ALA A 21 5.29 35.37 12.33
C ALA A 21 4.42 34.34 11.59
N ASP A 22 4.02 34.62 10.35
CA ASP A 22 3.22 33.68 9.52
C ASP A 22 4.05 32.48 9.14
N TRP A 23 5.31 32.66 8.74
CA TRP A 23 6.22 31.54 8.46
C TRP A 23 6.40 30.64 9.68
N ARG A 24 6.65 31.21 10.86
CA ARG A 24 6.73 30.43 12.10
C ARG A 24 5.44 29.72 12.43
N ARG A 25 4.28 30.29 12.10
CA ARG A 25 2.96 29.64 12.28
C ARG A 25 2.84 28.40 11.40
N VAL A 26 3.23 28.48 10.13
CA VAL A 26 3.21 27.35 9.20
C VAL A 26 4.21 26.27 9.64
N GLN A 27 5.44 26.65 10.00
CA GLN A 27 6.46 25.70 10.47
C GLN A 27 6.08 24.96 11.75
N LYS A 28 5.37 25.63 12.68
CA LYS A 28 4.95 25.06 13.96
C LYS A 28 3.56 24.46 13.94
N ALA A 29 2.89 24.48 12.80
CA ALA A 29 1.55 23.92 12.68
C ALA A 29 1.57 22.41 12.95
N GLN A 30 0.56 21.94 13.67
CA GLN A 30 0.45 20.54 14.02
C GLN A 30 0.36 19.66 12.77
N GLY A 31 1.16 18.59 12.74
CA GLY A 31 1.13 17.62 11.66
C GLY A 31 2.03 17.97 10.48
N ASP A 32 3.00 18.89 10.65
CA ASP A 32 4.02 19.22 9.63
C ASP A 32 3.42 19.42 8.21
N PRO A 33 2.62 20.48 8.00
CA PRO A 33 1.88 20.66 6.74
C PRO A 33 2.78 20.92 5.53
N LEU A 34 4.06 21.28 5.74
CA LEU A 34 5.06 21.47 4.68
C LEU A 34 5.59 20.14 4.11
N VAL A 35 5.33 19.02 4.78
CA VAL A 35 5.77 17.69 4.33
C VAL A 35 4.71 17.09 3.41
N ASP A 36 5.05 16.94 2.14
CA ASP A 36 4.22 16.13 1.24
C ASP A 36 4.36 14.64 1.57
N ARG A 37 3.41 14.11 2.33
CA ARG A 37 3.41 12.71 2.75
C ARG A 37 3.21 11.74 1.61
N SER A 38 2.64 12.19 0.48
CA SER A 38 2.38 11.30 -0.66
C SER A 38 3.67 10.87 -1.36
N SER A 39 4.70 11.72 -1.33
CA SER A 39 6.00 11.51 -1.99
C SER A 39 7.16 11.32 -1.00
N GLN A 40 7.10 11.97 0.17
CA GLN A 40 8.18 11.99 1.15
C GLN A 40 7.90 11.11 2.38
N GLY A 41 6.64 10.82 2.69
CA GLY A 41 6.28 9.95 3.79
C GLY A 41 6.75 8.52 3.53
N VAL A 42 7.50 7.92 4.47
CA VAL A 42 7.97 6.53 4.39
C VAL A 42 7.41 5.73 5.55
N TYR A 43 6.72 4.65 5.22
CA TYR A 43 5.97 3.85 6.18
C TYR A 43 6.21 2.36 5.94
N PRO A 44 6.24 1.53 7.00
CA PRO A 44 6.13 0.09 6.80
C PRO A 44 4.81 -0.23 6.09
N PRO A 45 4.82 -0.93 4.95
CA PRO A 45 3.59 -1.21 4.19
C PRO A 45 2.64 -2.17 4.93
N GLY A 46 3.12 -2.89 5.92
CA GLY A 46 2.32 -3.88 6.64
C GLY A 46 1.72 -4.91 5.68
N SER A 47 0.51 -5.34 5.97
CA SER A 47 -0.15 -6.40 5.19
C SER A 47 -0.40 -6.08 3.71
N THR A 48 -0.17 -4.85 3.24
CA THR A 48 -0.22 -4.56 1.80
C THR A 48 0.96 -5.19 1.05
N PHE A 49 2.07 -5.48 1.74
CA PHE A 49 3.21 -6.19 1.16
C PHE A 49 2.94 -7.69 0.92
N LYS A 50 1.91 -8.27 1.52
CA LYS A 50 1.57 -9.70 1.35
C LYS A 50 1.27 -10.09 -0.09
N MET A 51 0.87 -9.15 -0.94
CA MET A 51 0.71 -9.39 -2.38
C MET A 51 2.06 -9.62 -3.05
N VAL A 52 3.09 -8.87 -2.65
CA VAL A 52 4.49 -9.09 -3.09
C VAL A 52 4.95 -10.48 -2.69
N THR A 53 4.78 -10.84 -1.41
CA THR A 53 5.18 -12.13 -0.86
C THR A 53 4.45 -13.29 -1.54
N ALA A 54 3.13 -13.13 -1.80
CA ALA A 54 2.34 -14.12 -2.51
C ALA A 54 2.87 -14.38 -3.92
N LEU A 55 3.10 -13.31 -4.67
CA LEU A 55 3.58 -13.42 -6.06
C LEU A 55 5.01 -13.97 -6.09
N ALA A 56 5.91 -13.49 -5.23
CA ALA A 56 7.28 -14.02 -5.13
C ALA A 56 7.31 -15.52 -4.84
N ALA A 57 6.45 -15.99 -3.94
CA ALA A 57 6.39 -17.40 -3.56
C ALA A 57 5.84 -18.29 -4.68
N LEU A 58 4.82 -17.83 -5.40
CA LEU A 58 4.28 -18.53 -6.56
C LEU A 58 5.30 -18.62 -7.68
N GLU A 59 6.00 -17.50 -8.01
CA GLU A 59 7.06 -17.45 -9.02
C GLU A 59 8.23 -18.36 -8.67
N ALA A 60 8.60 -18.42 -7.39
CA ALA A 60 9.65 -19.31 -6.90
C ALA A 60 9.21 -20.79 -6.80
N GLY A 61 7.93 -21.09 -7.01
CA GLY A 61 7.39 -22.45 -6.90
C GLY A 61 7.40 -23.04 -5.50
N VAL A 62 7.67 -22.22 -4.46
CA VAL A 62 7.78 -22.70 -3.06
C VAL A 62 6.43 -22.86 -2.38
N VAL A 63 5.35 -22.39 -3.02
CA VAL A 63 3.97 -22.63 -2.60
C VAL A 63 3.08 -22.82 -3.83
N ARG A 64 2.11 -23.71 -3.72
CA ARG A 64 1.06 -23.90 -4.74
C ARG A 64 -0.20 -23.13 -4.34
N ARG A 65 -0.95 -22.63 -5.32
CA ARG A 65 -2.17 -21.82 -5.13
C ARG A 65 -3.17 -22.40 -4.12
N PHE A 66 -3.36 -23.72 -4.12
CA PHE A 66 -4.32 -24.43 -3.26
C PHE A 66 -3.68 -25.12 -2.05
N GLU A 67 -2.36 -24.99 -1.87
CA GLU A 67 -1.67 -25.56 -0.73
C GLU A 67 -2.20 -24.96 0.58
N GLN A 68 -2.48 -25.83 1.54
CA GLN A 68 -2.97 -25.46 2.85
C GLN A 68 -1.82 -25.32 3.83
N ILE A 69 -1.75 -24.20 4.53
CA ILE A 69 -0.86 -23.96 5.66
C ILE A 69 -1.73 -23.69 6.89
N ASN A 70 -1.50 -24.42 7.96
CA ASN A 70 -2.27 -24.26 9.19
C ASN A 70 -1.82 -23.03 10.00
N CYS A 71 -2.76 -22.20 10.41
CA CYS A 71 -2.53 -21.05 11.28
C CYS A 71 -3.07 -21.29 12.70
N PRO A 72 -2.24 -21.67 13.67
CA PRO A 72 -2.64 -21.83 15.07
C PRO A 72 -2.59 -20.49 15.85
N GLY A 73 -2.49 -19.34 15.17
CA GLY A 73 -2.38 -18.02 15.79
C GLY A 73 -0.96 -17.51 16.01
N PHE A 74 0.07 -18.33 15.81
CA PHE A 74 1.48 -17.94 15.86
C PHE A 74 2.39 -18.97 15.21
N VAL A 75 3.62 -18.57 14.88
CA VAL A 75 4.76 -19.47 14.61
C VAL A 75 5.88 -19.23 15.63
N ARG A 76 6.72 -20.24 15.85
CA ARG A 76 7.92 -20.12 16.69
C ARG A 76 9.17 -20.18 15.82
N LEU A 77 10.10 -19.30 16.09
CA LEU A 77 11.42 -19.29 15.48
C LEU A 77 12.45 -18.78 16.49
N GLY A 78 13.55 -19.50 16.72
CA GLY A 78 14.60 -19.09 17.65
C GLY A 78 14.10 -18.75 19.06
N GLY A 79 13.13 -19.51 19.60
CA GLY A 79 12.54 -19.26 20.92
C GLY A 79 11.52 -18.11 20.95
N GLN A 80 11.40 -17.30 19.91
CA GLN A 80 10.44 -16.20 19.81
C GLN A 80 9.11 -16.65 19.18
N ARG A 81 8.01 -15.96 19.55
CA ARG A 81 6.68 -16.15 18.98
C ARG A 81 6.34 -15.00 18.04
N PHE A 82 6.12 -15.31 16.77
CA PHE A 82 5.59 -14.41 15.76
C PHE A 82 4.08 -14.65 15.68
N ARG A 83 3.30 -13.68 16.14
CA ARG A 83 1.85 -13.85 16.34
C ARG A 83 1.07 -13.41 15.10
N CYS A 84 -0.03 -14.12 14.83
CA CYS A 84 -1.06 -13.64 13.92
C CYS A 84 -1.91 -12.55 14.60
N TRP A 85 -2.48 -11.66 13.81
CA TRP A 85 -3.44 -10.70 14.32
C TRP A 85 -4.68 -11.41 14.90
N ASN A 86 -5.14 -12.49 14.27
CA ASN A 86 -6.14 -13.39 14.84
C ASN A 86 -5.44 -14.35 15.83
N ARG A 87 -5.64 -14.09 17.12
CA ARG A 87 -4.99 -14.84 18.20
C ARG A 87 -5.45 -16.28 18.32
N GLY A 88 -6.70 -16.55 17.94
CA GLY A 88 -7.27 -17.91 17.87
C GLY A 88 -6.79 -18.72 16.67
N GLY A 89 -6.10 -18.07 15.74
CA GLY A 89 -5.69 -18.67 14.48
C GLY A 89 -6.79 -18.63 13.40
N HIS A 90 -6.39 -18.91 12.18
CA HIS A 90 -7.30 -19.02 11.04
C HIS A 90 -7.57 -20.49 10.66
N GLY A 91 -6.87 -21.44 11.32
CA GLY A 91 -6.88 -22.84 10.89
C GLY A 91 -6.22 -23.02 9.53
N PRO A 92 -6.59 -24.04 8.75
CA PRO A 92 -6.05 -24.30 7.41
C PRO A 92 -6.39 -23.15 6.45
N CYS A 93 -5.36 -22.55 5.85
CA CYS A 93 -5.49 -21.46 4.88
C CYS A 93 -4.72 -21.80 3.60
N ASN A 94 -5.33 -21.59 2.45
CA ASN A 94 -4.63 -21.47 1.18
C ASN A 94 -4.32 -19.98 0.88
N LEU A 95 -3.62 -19.72 -0.23
CA LEU A 95 -3.23 -18.37 -0.63
C LEU A 95 -4.42 -17.39 -0.69
N HIS A 96 -5.52 -17.81 -1.30
CA HIS A 96 -6.73 -16.99 -1.46
C HIS A 96 -7.30 -16.58 -0.10
N ARG A 97 -7.55 -17.54 0.79
CA ARG A 97 -8.05 -17.27 2.14
C ARG A 97 -7.07 -16.45 2.97
N ALA A 98 -5.77 -16.76 2.86
CA ALA A 98 -4.73 -16.06 3.63
C ALA A 98 -4.60 -14.58 3.23
N LEU A 99 -4.76 -14.23 1.95
CA LEU A 99 -4.83 -12.82 1.50
C LEU A 99 -6.14 -12.17 1.93
N ARG A 100 -7.29 -12.84 1.73
CA ARG A 100 -8.62 -12.35 2.09
C ARG A 100 -8.71 -11.98 3.57
N GLU A 101 -8.29 -12.88 4.45
CA GLU A 101 -8.34 -12.73 5.91
C GLU A 101 -7.05 -12.15 6.50
N SER A 102 -6.06 -11.84 5.64
CA SER A 102 -4.78 -11.26 6.03
C SER A 102 -4.01 -12.09 7.07
N CYS A 103 -3.94 -13.42 6.91
CA CYS A 103 -3.29 -14.34 7.84
C CYS A 103 -1.77 -14.12 7.91
N ASP A 104 -1.24 -13.65 9.05
CA ASP A 104 0.21 -13.42 9.19
C ASP A 104 0.99 -14.73 9.22
N VAL A 105 0.49 -15.76 9.89
CA VAL A 105 1.17 -17.05 10.01
C VAL A 105 1.40 -17.71 8.66
N TYR A 106 0.40 -17.67 7.77
CA TYR A 106 0.56 -18.13 6.40
C TYR A 106 1.74 -17.42 5.72
N PHE A 107 1.78 -16.09 5.83
CA PHE A 107 2.82 -15.29 5.17
C PHE A 107 4.18 -15.36 5.86
N TYR A 108 4.27 -15.65 7.15
CA TYR A 108 5.54 -15.98 7.79
C TYR A 108 6.15 -17.25 7.19
N GLU A 109 5.35 -18.32 7.06
CA GLU A 109 5.82 -19.59 6.50
C GLU A 109 6.20 -19.45 5.02
N VAL A 110 5.36 -18.77 4.25
CA VAL A 110 5.61 -18.50 2.83
C VAL A 110 6.87 -17.67 2.64
N ALA A 111 7.04 -16.59 3.42
CA ALA A 111 8.26 -15.77 3.36
C ALA A 111 9.52 -16.55 3.72
N ARG A 112 9.45 -17.40 4.74
CA ARG A 112 10.58 -18.27 5.14
C ARG A 112 11.02 -19.18 4.00
N ARG A 113 10.06 -19.78 3.27
CA ARG A 113 10.35 -20.66 2.12
C ARG A 113 10.87 -19.88 0.91
N THR A 114 10.41 -18.64 0.72
CA THR A 114 10.79 -17.79 -0.41
C THR A 114 12.21 -17.23 -0.26
N GLY A 115 12.56 -16.81 0.94
CA GLY A 115 13.82 -16.10 1.23
C GLY A 115 13.74 -14.61 0.93
N ILE A 116 14.61 -13.84 1.62
CA ILE A 116 14.57 -12.36 1.55
C ILE A 116 14.98 -11.83 0.18
N GLU A 117 15.93 -12.47 -0.49
CA GLU A 117 16.43 -12.02 -1.80
C GLU A 117 15.32 -12.03 -2.84
N ARG A 118 14.53 -13.11 -2.93
CA ARG A 118 13.39 -13.22 -3.87
C ARG A 118 12.26 -12.27 -3.50
N LEU A 119 12.04 -12.05 -2.20
CA LEU A 119 11.07 -11.05 -1.72
C LEU A 119 11.49 -9.65 -2.16
N ALA A 120 12.76 -9.29 -1.97
CA ALA A 120 13.30 -8.00 -2.34
C ALA A 120 13.29 -7.80 -3.87
N GLU A 121 13.65 -8.81 -4.64
CA GLU A 121 13.58 -8.79 -6.10
C GLU A 121 12.16 -8.53 -6.59
N MET A 122 11.17 -9.29 -6.09
CA MET A 122 9.77 -9.10 -6.48
C MET A 122 9.24 -7.73 -6.05
N ALA A 123 9.64 -7.22 -4.88
CA ALA A 123 9.28 -5.89 -4.44
C ALA A 123 9.77 -4.80 -5.41
N ARG A 124 11.03 -4.88 -5.83
CA ARG A 124 11.61 -3.96 -6.84
C ARG A 124 10.92 -4.12 -8.19
N ARG A 125 10.64 -5.35 -8.64
CA ARG A 125 9.89 -5.64 -9.89
C ARG A 125 8.49 -5.00 -9.85
N LEU A 126 7.87 -4.95 -8.70
CA LEU A 126 6.59 -4.28 -8.49
C LEU A 126 6.72 -2.76 -8.23
N GLY A 127 7.93 -2.18 -8.27
CA GLY A 127 8.17 -0.74 -8.20
C GLY A 127 8.37 -0.18 -6.80
N LEU A 128 8.67 -1.03 -5.82
CA LEU A 128 9.05 -0.60 -4.48
C LEU A 128 10.57 -0.40 -4.40
N GLY A 129 11.02 0.52 -3.56
CA GLY A 129 12.44 0.82 -3.38
C GLY A 129 13.03 1.78 -4.43
N GLU A 130 12.18 2.42 -5.23
CA GLU A 130 12.56 3.33 -6.32
C GLU A 130 12.08 4.76 -6.04
N ALA A 131 12.93 5.76 -6.24
CA ALA A 131 12.52 7.16 -6.27
C ALA A 131 12.06 7.51 -7.68
N TYR A 132 10.79 7.82 -7.84
CA TYR A 132 10.22 8.16 -9.15
C TYR A 132 10.44 9.64 -9.46
N ASP A 133 11.12 9.92 -10.56
CA ASP A 133 11.16 11.28 -11.10
C ASP A 133 9.83 11.61 -11.80
N ILE A 134 9.01 12.39 -11.13
CA ILE A 134 7.73 12.90 -11.66
C ILE A 134 7.74 14.43 -11.77
N GLY A 135 8.90 15.07 -11.64
CA GLY A 135 9.04 16.52 -11.67
C GLY A 135 8.68 17.22 -10.36
N ILE A 136 8.58 16.48 -9.24
CA ILE A 136 8.39 17.02 -7.88
C ILE A 136 9.48 16.46 -6.99
N GLU A 137 10.23 17.30 -6.34
CA GLU A 137 11.27 16.91 -5.39
C GLU A 137 11.04 17.56 -4.00
N PRO A 138 11.54 16.92 -2.94
CA PRO A 138 12.28 15.66 -2.89
C PRO A 138 11.37 14.42 -2.92
N MET A 139 11.83 13.38 -3.60
CA MET A 139 11.17 12.06 -3.63
C MET A 139 11.96 11.07 -2.76
N LYS A 140 11.25 10.21 -2.02
CA LYS A 140 11.86 9.16 -1.20
C LYS A 140 11.78 7.81 -1.88
N SER A 141 12.89 7.06 -1.87
CA SER A 141 12.95 5.69 -2.40
C SER A 141 12.39 4.63 -1.46
N GLY A 142 12.04 4.99 -0.22
CA GLY A 142 11.75 3.96 0.78
C GLY A 142 12.96 3.05 1.04
N LEU A 143 12.69 1.81 1.44
CA LEU A 143 13.73 0.81 1.70
C LEU A 143 13.17 -0.60 1.46
N ILE A 144 13.78 -1.32 0.53
CA ILE A 144 13.58 -2.76 0.37
C ILE A 144 14.88 -3.43 0.81
N PRO A 145 14.88 -3.99 2.03
CA PRO A 145 16.09 -4.54 2.64
C PRO A 145 16.48 -5.87 2.02
N ASP A 146 17.78 -6.13 1.99
CA ASP A 146 18.38 -7.41 1.65
C ASP A 146 19.63 -7.67 2.55
N PRO A 147 20.28 -8.85 2.47
CA PRO A 147 21.45 -9.17 3.30
C PRO A 147 22.63 -8.24 3.07
N GLU A 148 22.85 -7.75 1.85
CA GLU A 148 23.94 -6.84 1.51
C GLU A 148 23.71 -5.48 2.17
N TRP A 149 22.52 -4.90 2.02
CA TRP A 149 22.14 -3.67 2.70
C TRP A 149 22.34 -3.77 4.22
N LYS A 150 21.90 -4.87 4.82
CA LYS A 150 22.03 -5.04 6.27
C LYS A 150 23.48 -5.13 6.71
N ARG A 151 24.32 -5.86 5.95
CA ARG A 151 25.75 -5.95 6.23
C ARG A 151 26.41 -4.58 6.13
N GLY A 152 26.11 -3.82 5.08
CA GLY A 152 26.64 -2.47 4.88
C GLY A 152 26.18 -1.49 5.97
N ARG A 153 24.93 -1.59 6.42
CA ARG A 153 24.35 -0.63 7.37
C ARG A 153 24.69 -0.92 8.83
N PHE A 154 24.79 -2.22 9.22
CA PHE A 154 24.91 -2.65 10.62
C PHE A 154 26.13 -3.55 10.88
N GLY A 155 26.89 -3.95 9.87
CA GLY A 155 27.98 -4.92 10.01
C GLY A 155 27.52 -6.32 10.42
N LYS A 156 26.23 -6.66 10.24
CA LYS A 156 25.63 -7.92 10.71
C LYS A 156 24.98 -8.69 9.58
N GLY A 157 25.00 -10.04 9.68
CA GLY A 157 24.28 -10.92 8.77
C GLY A 157 22.77 -10.80 8.90
N TRP A 158 22.07 -11.36 7.94
CA TRP A 158 20.60 -11.45 7.94
C TRP A 158 20.12 -12.58 8.85
N PHE A 159 19.01 -12.38 9.54
CA PHE A 159 18.38 -13.39 10.40
C PHE A 159 17.03 -13.84 9.84
N ASP A 160 16.69 -15.10 9.98
CA ASP A 160 15.42 -15.66 9.51
C ASP A 160 14.18 -14.91 10.04
N GLY A 161 14.23 -14.45 11.30
CA GLY A 161 13.14 -13.66 11.89
C GLY A 161 12.88 -12.34 11.19
N GLU A 162 13.90 -11.77 10.54
CA GLU A 162 13.76 -10.55 9.74
C GLU A 162 13.05 -10.86 8.41
N THR A 163 13.29 -12.04 7.82
CA THR A 163 12.53 -12.51 6.65
C THR A 163 11.05 -12.67 6.98
N LEU A 164 10.71 -13.23 8.15
CA LEU A 164 9.31 -13.35 8.57
C LEU A 164 8.64 -11.97 8.63
N LEU A 165 9.29 -10.99 9.27
CA LEU A 165 8.77 -9.64 9.39
C LEU A 165 8.68 -8.94 8.03
N ALA A 166 9.70 -9.04 7.19
CA ALA A 166 9.70 -8.48 5.85
C ALA A 166 8.56 -9.05 5.00
N GLY A 167 8.27 -10.35 5.10
CA GLY A 167 7.20 -11.02 4.37
C GLY A 167 5.78 -10.52 4.68
N ILE A 168 5.61 -9.79 5.78
CA ILE A 168 4.35 -9.11 6.13
C ILE A 168 4.48 -7.58 6.07
N GLY A 169 5.54 -7.06 5.43
CA GLY A 169 5.76 -5.64 5.24
C GLY A 169 6.11 -4.89 6.53
N GLN A 170 6.82 -5.55 7.44
CA GLN A 170 7.30 -4.99 8.71
C GLN A 170 8.83 -5.08 8.80
N GLY A 171 9.40 -4.75 9.93
CA GLY A 171 10.84 -4.73 10.11
C GLY A 171 11.48 -3.53 9.42
N TYR A 172 12.40 -3.78 8.47
CA TYR A 172 13.11 -2.71 7.76
C TYR A 172 12.43 -2.25 6.47
N VAL A 173 11.34 -2.92 6.04
CA VAL A 173 10.62 -2.55 4.80
C VAL A 173 9.94 -1.21 4.98
N LEU A 174 10.28 -0.23 4.12
CA LEU A 174 9.67 1.09 4.10
C LEU A 174 9.27 1.47 2.67
N THR A 175 8.09 2.03 2.52
CA THR A 175 7.53 2.44 1.22
C THR A 175 6.86 3.80 1.31
N THR A 176 6.78 4.53 0.19
CA THR A 176 5.95 5.73 0.09
C THR A 176 4.53 5.38 -0.40
N PRO A 177 3.53 6.24 -0.17
CA PRO A 177 2.19 6.08 -0.77
C PRO A 177 2.23 5.97 -2.29
N LEU A 178 3.06 6.77 -2.96
CA LEU A 178 3.24 6.69 -4.41
C LEU A 178 3.75 5.31 -4.86
N GLN A 179 4.75 4.76 -4.19
CA GLN A 179 5.25 3.41 -4.49
C GLN A 179 4.17 2.35 -4.32
N LEU A 180 3.35 2.45 -3.27
CA LEU A 180 2.23 1.54 -3.07
C LEU A 180 1.17 1.66 -4.17
N ALA A 181 0.91 2.86 -4.67
CA ALA A 181 0.02 3.08 -5.82
C ALA A 181 0.61 2.48 -7.10
N VAL A 182 1.92 2.65 -7.36
CA VAL A 182 2.62 2.03 -8.50
C VAL A 182 2.60 0.51 -8.41
N MET A 183 2.93 -0.07 -7.25
CA MET A 183 2.82 -1.51 -7.01
C MET A 183 1.42 -2.02 -7.36
N THR A 184 0.40 -1.31 -6.91
CA THR A 184 -0.99 -1.68 -7.15
C THR A 184 -1.35 -1.57 -8.63
N ALA A 185 -0.89 -0.53 -9.34
CA ALA A 185 -1.08 -0.37 -10.77
C ALA A 185 -0.37 -1.47 -11.58
N ARG A 186 0.84 -1.88 -11.18
CA ARG A 186 1.58 -2.99 -11.78
C ARG A 186 0.86 -4.33 -11.56
N LEU A 187 0.38 -4.58 -10.34
CA LEU A 187 -0.43 -5.77 -10.03
C LEU A 187 -1.74 -5.80 -10.81
N ALA A 188 -2.40 -4.66 -10.99
CA ALA A 188 -3.66 -4.55 -11.71
C ALA A 188 -3.49 -4.81 -13.21
N SER A 189 -2.49 -4.17 -13.83
CA SER A 189 -2.32 -4.15 -15.28
C SER A 189 -1.43 -5.27 -15.84
N GLY A 190 -0.61 -5.91 -15.00
CA GLY A 190 0.45 -6.82 -15.45
C GLY A 190 1.53 -6.11 -16.29
N ARG A 191 1.73 -4.80 -16.08
CA ARG A 191 2.68 -3.98 -16.84
C ARG A 191 3.58 -3.18 -15.92
N GLN A 192 4.77 -2.83 -16.40
CA GLN A 192 5.76 -2.00 -15.69
C GLN A 192 5.34 -0.51 -15.76
N ILE A 193 4.25 -0.17 -15.06
CA ILE A 193 3.77 1.20 -14.99
C ILE A 193 4.81 2.07 -14.28
N THR A 194 5.09 3.23 -14.87
CA THR A 194 5.88 4.32 -14.28
C THR A 194 4.96 5.52 -14.12
N PRO A 195 4.91 6.15 -12.95
CA PRO A 195 4.05 7.30 -12.72
C PRO A 195 4.60 8.51 -13.48
N VAL A 196 3.71 9.34 -14.00
CA VAL A 196 4.02 10.63 -14.60
C VAL A 196 3.02 11.66 -14.08
N LEU A 197 3.47 12.88 -13.81
CA LEU A 197 2.59 13.97 -13.38
C LEU A 197 1.92 14.64 -14.58
N VAL A 198 2.68 14.82 -15.65
CA VAL A 198 2.20 15.40 -16.91
C VAL A 198 2.02 14.29 -17.92
N ARG A 199 0.82 14.21 -18.52
CA ARG A 199 0.56 13.21 -19.56
C ARG A 199 1.45 13.50 -20.77
N PRO A 200 2.23 12.53 -21.26
CA PRO A 200 2.97 12.68 -22.52
C PRO A 200 1.99 12.95 -23.68
N ALA A 201 2.47 13.64 -24.71
CA ALA A 201 1.72 13.78 -25.96
C ALA A 201 1.34 12.38 -26.50
N PRO A 202 0.19 12.21 -27.18
CA PRO A 202 -0.26 10.91 -27.67
C PRO A 202 0.81 10.16 -28.50
N ASP A 203 1.58 10.88 -29.27
CA ASP A 203 2.60 10.34 -30.18
C ASP A 203 3.90 9.93 -29.48
N GLY A 204 4.06 10.30 -28.19
CA GLY A 204 5.26 10.01 -27.39
C GLY A 204 5.05 9.03 -26.23
N ALA A 205 3.83 8.56 -26.01
CA ALA A 205 3.51 7.68 -24.90
C ALA A 205 3.98 6.23 -25.21
N ALA A 206 5.12 5.84 -24.69
CA ALA A 206 5.58 4.45 -24.78
C ALA A 206 4.58 3.52 -24.07
N VAL A 207 4.17 2.45 -24.72
CA VAL A 207 3.36 1.40 -24.10
C VAL A 207 4.19 0.72 -22.99
N PRO A 208 3.72 0.70 -21.74
CA PRO A 208 4.48 0.06 -20.67
C PRO A 208 4.77 -1.41 -20.98
N LYS A 209 6.00 -1.86 -20.75
CA LYS A 209 6.41 -3.26 -20.97
C LYS A 209 5.58 -4.21 -20.09
N PRO A 210 5.34 -5.44 -20.53
CA PRO A 210 4.77 -6.47 -19.66
C PRO A 210 5.59 -6.61 -18.37
N LEU A 211 4.91 -6.89 -17.27
CA LEU A 211 5.56 -7.30 -16.03
C LEU A 211 6.08 -8.73 -16.22
N ASP A 212 7.33 -8.96 -15.88
CA ASP A 212 7.95 -10.30 -15.99
C ASP A 212 7.47 -11.20 -14.84
N VAL A 213 6.25 -11.73 -14.97
CA VAL A 213 5.61 -12.67 -14.03
C VAL A 213 4.66 -13.60 -14.78
N ASN A 214 4.43 -14.77 -14.23
CA ASN A 214 3.41 -15.68 -14.75
C ASN A 214 2.00 -15.08 -14.55
N LEU A 215 1.25 -14.96 -15.64
CA LEU A 215 -0.09 -14.34 -15.62
C LEU A 215 -1.11 -15.12 -14.77
N GLU A 216 -0.97 -16.45 -14.64
CA GLU A 216 -1.85 -17.24 -13.76
C GLU A 216 -1.57 -16.93 -12.27
N HIS A 217 -0.29 -16.71 -11.91
CA HIS A 217 0.10 -16.30 -10.57
C HIS A 217 -0.43 -14.90 -10.25
N LEU A 218 -0.25 -13.97 -11.19
CA LEU A 218 -0.80 -12.63 -11.06
C LEU A 218 -2.31 -12.65 -10.89
N ALA A 219 -3.03 -13.41 -11.75
CA ALA A 219 -4.48 -13.55 -11.66
C ALA A 219 -4.93 -14.19 -10.33
N ALA A 220 -4.14 -15.11 -9.75
CA ALA A 220 -4.45 -15.67 -8.43
C ALA A 220 -4.39 -14.60 -7.32
N VAL A 221 -3.38 -13.72 -7.37
CA VAL A 221 -3.26 -12.59 -6.43
C VAL A 221 -4.40 -11.59 -6.63
N GLN A 222 -4.73 -11.24 -7.88
CA GLN A 222 -5.82 -10.32 -8.22
C GLN A 222 -7.18 -10.84 -7.71
N ARG A 223 -7.48 -12.14 -7.90
CA ARG A 223 -8.70 -12.75 -7.35
C ARG A 223 -8.76 -12.69 -5.83
N ALA A 224 -7.64 -12.92 -5.15
CA ALA A 224 -7.58 -12.81 -3.70
C ALA A 224 -7.73 -11.35 -3.22
N MET A 225 -7.23 -10.36 -3.98
CA MET A 225 -7.48 -8.94 -3.72
C MET A 225 -8.97 -8.58 -3.86
N ALA A 226 -9.68 -9.14 -4.86
CA ALA A 226 -11.12 -8.97 -4.98
C ALA A 226 -11.85 -9.55 -3.75
N ALA A 227 -11.42 -10.72 -3.27
CA ALA A 227 -12.00 -11.40 -2.12
C ALA A 227 -11.86 -10.59 -0.82
N VAL A 228 -10.75 -9.84 -0.63
CA VAL A 228 -10.54 -8.96 0.53
C VAL A 228 -11.68 -7.96 0.71
N VAL A 229 -12.25 -7.47 -0.39
CA VAL A 229 -13.33 -6.46 -0.38
C VAL A 229 -14.70 -7.11 -0.52
N ASN A 230 -14.86 -8.12 -1.36
CA ASN A 230 -16.16 -8.53 -1.86
C ASN A 230 -16.66 -9.86 -1.27
N GLU A 231 -15.80 -10.68 -0.64
CA GLU A 231 -16.21 -11.95 -0.04
C GLU A 231 -16.41 -11.85 1.49
N GLY A 232 -17.17 -12.79 2.03
CA GLY A 232 -17.32 -12.98 3.47
C GLY A 232 -15.99 -13.28 4.15
N GLY A 233 -15.73 -12.69 5.31
CA GLY A 233 -14.43 -12.78 6.02
C GLY A 233 -13.35 -11.84 5.48
N GLY A 234 -13.60 -11.10 4.40
CA GLY A 234 -12.67 -10.12 3.86
C GLY A 234 -12.42 -8.96 4.81
N THR A 235 -11.14 -8.58 4.97
CA THR A 235 -10.73 -7.51 5.90
C THR A 235 -11.05 -6.11 5.40
N GLY A 236 -11.35 -5.95 4.10
CA GLY A 236 -11.63 -4.69 3.42
C GLY A 236 -13.08 -4.47 3.01
N LYS A 237 -14.04 -5.17 3.61
CA LYS A 237 -15.46 -5.12 3.24
C LYS A 237 -16.06 -3.71 3.26
N ASP A 238 -15.54 -2.83 4.11
CA ASP A 238 -16.00 -1.45 4.23
C ASP A 238 -15.57 -0.57 3.03
N ALA A 239 -14.75 -1.12 2.12
CA ALA A 239 -14.39 -0.52 0.82
C ALA A 239 -15.26 -1.00 -0.35
N ARG A 240 -16.30 -1.83 -0.11
CA ARG A 240 -17.18 -2.32 -1.18
C ARG A 240 -17.92 -1.18 -1.83
N LEU A 241 -17.85 -1.11 -3.17
CA LEU A 241 -18.55 -0.10 -3.96
C LEU A 241 -20.06 -0.37 -4.03
N ALA A 242 -20.84 0.71 -4.08
CA ALA A 242 -22.27 0.64 -4.28
C ALA A 242 -22.63 0.25 -5.73
N ASP A 243 -21.91 0.81 -6.70
CA ASP A 243 -22.09 0.50 -8.11
C ASP A 243 -21.47 -0.85 -8.48
N ARG A 244 -22.34 -1.81 -8.79
CA ARG A 244 -21.98 -3.19 -9.12
C ARG A 244 -21.33 -3.39 -10.48
N ARG A 245 -21.29 -2.37 -11.33
CA ARG A 245 -20.54 -2.39 -12.60
C ARG A 245 -19.05 -2.39 -12.37
N PHE A 246 -18.63 -1.96 -11.19
CA PHE A 246 -17.23 -1.87 -10.81
C PHE A 246 -16.91 -2.81 -9.65
N THR A 247 -15.74 -3.42 -9.73
CA THR A 247 -15.19 -4.25 -8.66
C THR A 247 -13.93 -3.58 -8.09
N LEU A 248 -13.92 -3.34 -6.80
CA LEU A 248 -12.72 -2.89 -6.09
C LEU A 248 -11.95 -4.11 -5.60
N HIS A 249 -10.72 -4.24 -6.09
CA HIS A 249 -9.72 -5.20 -5.64
C HIS A 249 -8.81 -4.49 -4.64
N GLY A 250 -8.61 -5.03 -3.45
CA GLY A 250 -7.84 -4.27 -2.46
C GLY A 250 -7.10 -5.12 -1.44
N LYS A 251 -6.33 -4.44 -0.62
CA LYS A 251 -5.67 -5.02 0.55
C LYS A 251 -5.57 -4.01 1.67
N THR A 252 -6.08 -4.38 2.83
CA THR A 252 -5.89 -3.60 4.07
C THR A 252 -4.48 -3.77 4.60
N GLY A 253 -3.93 -2.72 5.17
CA GLY A 253 -2.68 -2.72 5.92
C GLY A 253 -2.87 -2.10 7.30
N THR A 254 -2.06 -2.56 8.23
CA THR A 254 -1.88 -1.95 9.55
C THR A 254 -0.39 -1.97 9.83
N SER A 255 0.19 -0.78 9.95
CA SER A 255 1.62 -0.60 10.17
C SER A 255 1.88 -0.30 11.64
N GLN A 256 2.65 -1.16 12.29
CA GLN A 256 2.97 -0.98 13.70
C GLN A 256 3.96 0.18 13.89
N VAL A 257 3.56 1.15 14.71
CA VAL A 257 4.40 2.30 15.08
C VAL A 257 5.28 1.98 16.29
N ALA A 258 4.76 1.21 17.24
CA ALA A 258 5.47 0.87 18.47
C ALA A 258 5.25 -0.60 18.86
N ARG A 259 6.27 -1.19 19.52
CA ARG A 259 6.09 -2.46 20.22
C ARG A 259 5.32 -2.23 21.51
N ILE A 260 4.07 -2.70 21.55
CA ILE A 260 3.20 -2.53 22.69
C ILE A 260 2.96 -3.89 23.34
N SER A 261 2.99 -3.91 24.67
CA SER A 261 2.64 -5.10 25.44
C SER A 261 1.22 -5.59 25.09
N SER A 262 1.03 -6.89 25.03
CA SER A 262 -0.27 -7.51 24.68
C SER A 262 -1.40 -7.22 25.66
N SER A 263 -1.10 -6.62 26.82
CA SER A 263 -2.06 -6.26 27.86
C SER A 263 -2.77 -4.92 27.62
N VAL A 264 -2.27 -4.09 26.68
CA VAL A 264 -2.86 -2.77 26.42
C VAL A 264 -3.77 -2.84 25.20
N SER A 265 -5.04 -2.39 25.38
CA SER A 265 -5.96 -2.22 24.25
C SER A 265 -5.46 -1.14 23.30
N ARG A 266 -5.32 -1.46 22.02
CA ARG A 266 -4.84 -0.52 21.00
C ARG A 266 -5.70 0.73 20.85
N SER A 267 -7.01 0.62 21.13
CA SER A 267 -7.94 1.74 21.09
C SER A 267 -7.71 2.77 22.23
N ARG A 268 -7.07 2.36 23.33
CA ARG A 268 -6.74 3.22 24.47
C ARG A 268 -5.35 3.87 24.39
N LEU A 269 -4.59 3.58 23.31
CA LEU A 269 -3.28 4.18 23.14
C LEU A 269 -3.38 5.67 22.83
N PRO A 270 -2.43 6.47 23.33
CA PRO A 270 -2.23 7.84 22.86
C PRO A 270 -2.14 7.86 21.33
N TRP A 271 -2.70 8.87 20.68
CA TRP A 271 -2.78 8.96 19.23
C TRP A 271 -1.45 8.63 18.52
N ARG A 272 -0.34 9.23 18.97
CA ARG A 272 1.00 9.03 18.39
C ARG A 272 1.56 7.60 18.48
N LEU A 273 0.99 6.75 19.30
CA LEU A 273 1.39 5.34 19.46
C LEU A 273 0.45 4.36 18.73
N ARG A 274 -0.63 4.86 18.13
CA ARG A 274 -1.52 4.02 17.34
C ARG A 274 -0.85 3.64 16.04
N ASP A 275 -1.20 2.46 15.53
CA ASP A 275 -0.72 1.97 14.24
C ASP A 275 -1.22 2.88 13.10
N HIS A 276 -0.49 2.94 11.99
CA HIS A 276 -1.00 3.59 10.78
C HIS A 276 -2.00 2.66 10.09
N ALA A 277 -3.08 3.23 9.57
CA ALA A 277 -4.08 2.53 8.78
C ALA A 277 -3.77 2.69 7.29
N LEU A 278 -3.67 1.57 6.55
CA LEU A 278 -3.36 1.57 5.13
C LEU A 278 -4.45 0.82 4.35
N PHE A 279 -4.67 1.26 3.13
CA PHE A 279 -5.40 0.51 2.13
C PHE A 279 -4.80 0.79 0.76
N VAL A 280 -4.62 -0.28 -0.02
CA VAL A 280 -4.26 -0.19 -1.43
C VAL A 280 -5.28 -0.96 -2.25
N GLY A 281 -5.57 -0.50 -3.45
CA GLY A 281 -6.51 -1.19 -4.32
C GLY A 281 -6.57 -0.62 -5.71
N TYR A 282 -7.26 -1.31 -6.57
CA TYR A 282 -7.61 -0.82 -7.90
C TYR A 282 -9.06 -1.16 -8.22
N VAL A 283 -9.71 -0.27 -8.94
CA VAL A 283 -11.04 -0.52 -9.45
C VAL A 283 -10.98 -0.99 -10.89
N ALA A 284 -11.82 -1.96 -11.21
CA ALA A 284 -11.99 -2.50 -12.55
C ALA A 284 -13.48 -2.57 -12.92
N ASP A 285 -13.78 -2.30 -14.19
CA ASP A 285 -14.93 -2.83 -14.90
C ASP A 285 -14.49 -4.10 -15.65
N ASP A 286 -14.48 -4.11 -16.96
CA ASP A 286 -13.85 -5.19 -17.75
C ASP A 286 -12.32 -5.13 -17.72
N LYS A 287 -11.75 -3.96 -17.38
CA LYS A 287 -10.31 -3.68 -17.32
C LYS A 287 -9.97 -2.87 -16.08
N PRO A 288 -8.73 -3.00 -15.54
CA PRO A 288 -8.26 -2.11 -14.49
C PRO A 288 -8.28 -0.65 -14.96
N ARG A 289 -8.84 0.25 -14.13
CA ARG A 289 -9.01 1.66 -14.46
C ARG A 289 -8.17 2.60 -13.60
N TYR A 290 -8.32 2.50 -12.30
CA TYR A 290 -7.69 3.39 -11.34
C TYR A 290 -7.08 2.58 -10.21
N ALA A 291 -5.80 2.84 -9.89
CA ALA A 291 -5.13 2.32 -8.71
C ALA A 291 -5.03 3.42 -7.65
N VAL A 292 -5.15 3.03 -6.39
CA VAL A 292 -5.15 3.93 -5.24
C VAL A 292 -4.34 3.35 -4.10
N ALA A 293 -3.65 4.22 -3.37
CA ALA A 293 -3.04 3.93 -2.08
C ALA A 293 -3.41 5.04 -1.10
N ALA A 294 -3.85 4.68 0.09
CA ALA A 294 -4.14 5.62 1.16
C ALA A 294 -3.47 5.17 2.46
N ILE A 295 -2.88 6.14 3.16
CA ILE A 295 -2.29 5.98 4.48
C ILE A 295 -2.90 7.02 5.40
N VAL A 296 -3.43 6.58 6.54
CA VAL A 296 -3.91 7.45 7.61
C VAL A 296 -2.99 7.23 8.80
N GLU A 297 -2.12 8.21 9.06
CA GLU A 297 -1.19 8.16 10.19
C GLU A 297 -1.96 8.00 11.50
N HIS A 298 -1.54 7.03 12.32
CA HIS A 298 -2.13 6.73 13.62
C HIS A 298 -3.64 6.42 13.59
N GLY A 299 -4.17 6.08 12.40
CA GLY A 299 -5.60 5.77 12.18
C GLY A 299 -6.04 4.41 12.76
N GLY A 300 -5.09 3.55 13.14
CA GLY A 300 -5.36 2.24 13.76
C GLY A 300 -5.64 1.16 12.72
N SER A 301 -6.88 0.93 12.35
CA SER A 301 -7.28 -0.20 11.49
C SER A 301 -7.43 0.19 10.03
N GLY A 302 -6.66 -0.44 9.14
CA GLY A 302 -6.80 -0.22 7.70
C GLY A 302 -8.19 -0.54 7.17
N GLY A 303 -8.83 -1.60 7.67
CA GLY A 303 -10.19 -2.00 7.27
C GLY A 303 -11.29 -1.07 7.76
N LYS A 304 -11.06 -0.35 8.87
CA LYS A 304 -12.07 0.54 9.47
C LYS A 304 -11.90 2.01 9.11
N VAL A 305 -10.67 2.41 8.77
CA VAL A 305 -10.35 3.83 8.54
C VAL A 305 -9.93 4.07 7.08
N ALA A 306 -8.93 3.35 6.58
CA ALA A 306 -8.43 3.58 5.23
C ALA A 306 -9.34 2.96 4.14
N ALA A 307 -10.02 1.84 4.42
CA ALA A 307 -10.90 1.19 3.46
C ALA A 307 -12.12 2.04 3.05
N PRO A 308 -12.92 2.59 4.00
CA PRO A 308 -14.03 3.46 3.62
C PRO A 308 -13.56 4.76 2.95
N LEU A 309 -12.45 5.36 3.38
CA LEU A 309 -11.86 6.52 2.72
C LEU A 309 -11.54 6.23 1.24
N VAL A 310 -10.93 5.08 0.97
CA VAL A 310 -10.61 4.69 -0.42
C VAL A 310 -11.86 4.42 -1.23
N ARG A 311 -12.91 3.82 -0.64
CA ARG A 311 -14.21 3.67 -1.30
C ARG A 311 -14.74 5.03 -1.78
N ASP A 312 -14.80 5.99 -0.88
CA ASP A 312 -15.35 7.32 -1.18
C ASP A 312 -14.53 8.02 -2.29
N ILE A 313 -13.19 7.96 -2.22
CA ILE A 313 -12.30 8.47 -3.28
C ILE A 313 -12.56 7.77 -4.62
N ILE A 314 -12.73 6.48 -4.64
CA ILE A 314 -12.95 5.72 -5.89
C ILE A 314 -14.35 6.03 -6.46
N GLU A 315 -15.38 6.16 -5.63
CA GLU A 315 -16.72 6.52 -6.07
C GLU A 315 -16.73 7.93 -6.70
N ASP A 316 -16.03 8.90 -6.12
CA ASP A 316 -15.84 10.23 -6.70
C ASP A 316 -15.07 10.17 -8.04
N ILE A 317 -13.97 9.38 -8.10
CA ILE A 317 -13.20 9.21 -9.34
C ILE A 317 -14.05 8.56 -10.44
N ILE A 318 -14.86 7.57 -10.11
CA ILE A 318 -15.76 6.91 -11.08
C ILE A 318 -16.80 7.92 -11.59
N ALA A 319 -17.37 8.75 -10.71
CA ALA A 319 -18.34 9.75 -11.07
C ALA A 319 -17.76 10.84 -12.01
N LEU A 320 -16.51 11.25 -11.76
CA LEU A 320 -15.80 12.22 -12.61
C LEU A 320 -15.30 11.61 -13.92
N ASP A 321 -15.02 10.31 -13.91
CA ASP A 321 -14.43 9.53 -15.02
C ASP A 321 -13.27 10.22 -15.78
N PRO A 322 -12.21 10.66 -15.11
CA PRO A 322 -11.15 11.47 -15.71
C PRO A 322 -10.35 10.73 -16.80
N ALA A 323 -10.46 9.40 -16.89
CA ALA A 323 -9.82 8.62 -17.95
C ALA A 323 -10.59 8.71 -19.28
N ARG A 324 -11.88 8.97 -19.25
CA ARG A 324 -12.74 9.14 -20.44
C ARG A 324 -12.97 10.60 -20.80
N THR A 325 -13.11 11.42 -19.77
CA THR A 325 -13.36 12.86 -19.95
C THR A 325 -12.11 13.62 -19.49
N PRO A 326 -11.47 14.45 -20.33
CA PRO A 326 -10.37 15.29 -19.89
C PRO A 326 -10.83 16.18 -18.73
N VAL A 327 -10.14 16.08 -17.58
CA VAL A 327 -10.47 16.87 -16.38
C VAL A 327 -10.26 18.36 -16.61
N PHE A 328 -9.46 18.72 -17.59
CA PHE A 328 -9.18 20.09 -17.96
C PHE A 328 -9.83 20.42 -19.31
N ASP A 329 -11.02 21.02 -19.26
CA ASP A 329 -11.58 21.78 -20.35
C ASP A 329 -11.29 23.27 -20.06
N PRO A 330 -10.39 23.91 -20.83
CA PRO A 330 -10.06 25.32 -20.62
C PRO A 330 -11.27 26.24 -20.74
N THR A 331 -12.34 25.76 -21.37
CA THR A 331 -13.61 26.50 -21.49
C THR A 331 -14.53 26.30 -20.28
N ARG A 332 -14.32 25.23 -19.48
CA ARG A 332 -15.08 24.92 -18.25
C ARG A 332 -14.41 25.38 -16.97
N GLY A 333 -13.19 25.89 -17.01
CA GLY A 333 -12.40 26.31 -15.85
C GLY A 333 -13.01 27.43 -14.98
N ARG A 334 -14.23 27.91 -15.29
CA ARG A 334 -14.98 28.85 -14.47
C ARG A 334 -16.21 28.27 -13.72
N GLN A 335 -16.57 27.01 -13.94
CA GLN A 335 -17.82 26.47 -13.37
C GLN A 335 -17.65 25.51 -12.17
N VAL A 336 -16.44 25.03 -11.86
CA VAL A 336 -16.23 24.07 -10.75
C VAL A 336 -16.02 24.76 -9.39
N ALA A 337 -15.81 26.08 -9.37
CA ALA A 337 -15.61 26.85 -8.14
C ALA A 337 -16.90 27.41 -7.51
N ALA A 338 -18.07 27.20 -8.13
CA ALA A 338 -19.34 27.73 -7.64
C ALA A 338 -20.37 26.60 -7.48
N GLY A 339 -20.34 25.90 -6.36
CA GLY A 339 -21.47 25.06 -6.01
C GLY A 339 -21.18 23.91 -5.05
N ARG A 340 -21.07 24.23 -3.76
CA ARG A 340 -21.76 23.53 -2.66
C ARG A 340 -21.78 24.43 -1.44
N PRO A 341 -22.98 24.68 -0.85
CA PRO A 341 -23.11 25.38 0.42
C PRO A 341 -22.58 24.54 1.57
#